data_71ab0c65035198f752366b9de23d67c7
#
_entry.id   71ab0c65035198f752366b9de23d67c7
#
_cell.length_a   1.000
_cell.length_b   1.000
_cell.length_c   1.000
_cell.angle_alpha   90.00
_cell.angle_beta   90.00
_cell.angle_gamma   90.00
#
_symmetry.space_group_name_H-M   'P 1'
#
loop_
_entity.id
_entity.type
_entity.pdbx_description
1 polymer ?
#
loop_
_entity_poly.entity_id
_entity_poly.type
_entity_poly.pdbx_seq_one_letter_code
_entity_poly.pdbx_strand_id
1 'polypeptide(L)'
;MEVKKSQLGAGTKVNHLSYIGDAQVGEKVNVGAGTITANYDGLNKHRTVIGSNSKTGANSVLVAPINVGERATIGAGSTITKDVADGALAIGRARQMTKDGWAERKA
;
A
#
# COMPACT_ATOMS: atom_id res chain seq x y z
N MET A 1 12.74 2.97 6.91
CA MET A 1 11.53 3.77 6.67
C MET A 1 11.91 5.14 6.15
N GLU A 2 11.23 5.59 5.13
CA GLU A 2 11.40 6.95 4.63
C GLU A 2 10.03 7.60 4.46
N VAL A 3 9.88 8.83 4.98
CA VAL A 3 8.68 9.64 4.83
C VAL A 3 9.11 10.97 4.22
N LYS A 4 8.52 11.31 3.07
CA LYS A 4 8.96 12.46 2.29
C LYS A 4 7.78 13.25 1.77
N LYS A 5 7.77 14.57 2.00
CA LYS A 5 6.70 15.48 1.53
C LYS A 5 5.32 14.96 1.87
N SER A 6 5.15 14.48 3.11
CA SER A 6 3.92 13.82 3.55
C SER A 6 3.48 14.33 4.90
N GLN A 7 2.19 14.19 5.17
CA GLN A 7 1.58 14.51 6.46
C GLN A 7 1.04 13.23 7.06
N LEU A 8 1.40 12.96 8.30
CA LEU A 8 0.91 11.80 9.03
C LEU A 8 0.07 12.27 10.21
N GLY A 9 -1.16 11.77 10.30
CA GLY A 9 -2.06 12.10 11.40
C GLY A 9 -1.62 11.46 12.71
N ALA A 10 -2.24 11.89 13.80
CA ALA A 10 -1.92 11.43 15.14
C ALA A 10 -2.15 9.92 15.27
N GLY A 11 -1.25 9.23 15.96
CA GLY A 11 -1.37 7.80 16.21
C GLY A 11 -1.10 6.91 15.01
N THR A 12 -0.68 7.49 13.89
CA THR A 12 -0.33 6.72 12.69
C THR A 12 1.04 6.07 12.88
N LYS A 13 1.14 4.80 12.49
CA LYS A 13 2.39 4.03 12.54
C LYS A 13 2.84 3.68 11.14
N VAL A 14 4.10 3.99 10.84
CA VAL A 14 4.74 3.59 9.59
C VAL A 14 5.88 2.64 9.95
N ASN A 15 5.77 1.41 9.50
CA ASN A 15 6.66 0.34 9.90
C ASN A 15 7.93 0.29 9.03
N HIS A 16 8.83 -0.65 9.35
CA HIS A 16 10.13 -0.78 8.70
C HIS A 16 10.02 -0.97 7.19
N LEU A 17 11.04 -0.50 6.47
CA LEU A 17 11.18 -0.68 5.02
C LEU A 17 10.04 -0.05 4.23
N SER A 18 9.26 0.83 4.82
CA SER A 18 8.20 1.56 4.13
C SER A 18 8.73 2.84 3.51
N TYR A 19 8.15 3.23 2.39
CA TYR A 19 8.39 4.53 1.77
C TYR A 19 7.05 5.25 1.61
N ILE A 20 6.93 6.40 2.23
CA ILE A 20 5.74 7.25 2.15
C ILE A 20 6.15 8.58 1.55
N GLY A 21 5.76 8.82 0.32
CA GLY A 21 6.08 10.05 -0.41
C GLY A 21 4.85 10.70 -1.00
N ASP A 22 4.80 12.02 -0.95
CA ASP A 22 3.71 12.83 -1.48
C ASP A 22 2.34 12.34 -1.01
N ALA A 23 2.21 12.00 0.27
CA ALA A 23 1.00 11.38 0.83
C ALA A 23 0.40 12.21 1.95
N GLN A 24 -0.90 12.14 2.07
CA GLN A 24 -1.64 12.64 3.22
C GLN A 24 -2.27 11.44 3.91
N VAL A 25 -1.82 11.17 5.12
CA VAL A 25 -2.24 10.00 5.89
C VAL A 25 -3.03 10.48 7.10
N GLY A 26 -4.21 9.92 7.29
CA GLY A 26 -5.09 10.26 8.40
C GLY A 26 -4.55 9.82 9.75
N GLU A 27 -5.43 9.82 10.75
CA GLU A 27 -5.08 9.43 12.12
C GLU A 27 -5.23 7.93 12.32
N LYS A 28 -4.40 7.36 13.19
CA LYS A 28 -4.49 5.95 13.61
C LYS A 28 -4.45 4.99 12.41
N VAL A 29 -3.66 5.32 11.40
CA VAL A 29 -3.43 4.44 10.26
C VAL A 29 -2.26 3.52 10.59
N ASN A 30 -2.40 2.24 10.26
CA ASN A 30 -1.31 1.31 10.40
C ASN A 30 -0.74 0.99 9.01
N VAL A 31 0.42 1.56 8.71
CA VAL A 31 1.10 1.30 7.45
C VAL A 31 2.03 0.11 7.63
N GLY A 32 1.67 -1.01 7.03
CA GLY A 32 2.43 -2.25 7.17
C GLY A 32 3.86 -2.15 6.65
N ALA A 33 4.73 -2.99 7.18
CA ALA A 33 6.14 -3.00 6.80
C ALA A 33 6.30 -3.22 5.29
N GLY A 34 7.21 -2.47 4.67
CA GLY A 34 7.46 -2.58 3.24
C GLY A 34 6.40 -1.95 2.35
N THR A 35 5.48 -1.17 2.91
CA THR A 35 4.49 -0.44 2.11
C THR A 35 5.17 0.69 1.35
N ILE A 36 4.82 0.85 0.09
CA ILE A 36 5.38 1.88 -0.79
C ILE A 36 4.26 2.67 -1.42
N THR A 37 4.35 4.00 -1.35
CA THR A 37 3.53 4.86 -2.20
C THR A 37 4.32 5.15 -3.46
N ALA A 38 3.87 4.57 -4.59
CA ALA A 38 4.50 4.80 -5.88
C ALA A 38 4.02 6.16 -6.40
N ASN A 39 4.77 7.21 -6.06
CA ASN A 39 4.35 8.59 -6.22
C ASN A 39 4.85 9.27 -7.50
N TYR A 40 5.68 8.60 -8.28
CA TYR A 40 6.30 9.18 -9.46
C TYR A 40 6.16 8.23 -10.65
N ASP A 41 5.65 8.76 -11.77
CA ASP A 41 5.39 7.95 -12.98
C ASP A 41 6.45 8.12 -14.07
N GLY A 42 7.55 8.79 -13.75
CA GLY A 42 8.60 9.11 -14.71
C GLY A 42 8.48 10.54 -15.29
N LEU A 43 7.34 11.19 -15.12
CA LEU A 43 7.08 12.55 -15.57
C LEU A 43 6.63 13.45 -14.44
N ASN A 44 5.61 13.03 -13.69
CA ASN A 44 5.00 13.83 -12.64
C ASN A 44 4.89 13.04 -11.35
N LYS A 45 4.93 13.76 -10.23
CA LYS A 45 4.62 13.20 -8.92
C LYS A 45 3.13 13.26 -8.67
N HIS A 46 2.59 12.22 -8.07
CA HIS A 46 1.17 12.11 -7.76
C HIS A 46 0.96 11.87 -6.28
N ARG A 47 -0.23 12.21 -5.81
CA ARG A 47 -0.57 12.18 -4.40
C ARG A 47 -1.31 10.90 -4.02
N THR A 48 -1.01 10.41 -2.82
CA THR A 48 -1.75 9.33 -2.17
C THR A 48 -2.44 9.89 -0.95
N VAL A 49 -3.72 9.56 -0.78
CA VAL A 49 -4.50 9.94 0.41
C VAL A 49 -4.94 8.65 1.09
N ILE A 50 -4.64 8.53 2.37
CA ILE A 50 -5.02 7.37 3.16
C ILE A 50 -5.90 7.85 4.32
N GLY A 51 -7.15 7.39 4.34
CA GLY A 51 -8.13 7.77 5.34
C GLY A 51 -7.80 7.22 6.72
N SER A 52 -8.37 7.85 7.74
CA SER A 52 -8.12 7.50 9.14
C SER A 52 -8.56 6.06 9.46
N ASN A 53 -7.89 5.44 10.41
CA ASN A 53 -8.20 4.10 10.91
C ASN A 53 -8.08 2.99 9.87
N SER A 54 -7.38 3.23 8.78
CA SER A 54 -7.16 2.21 7.76
C SER A 54 -5.86 1.45 8.01
N LYS A 55 -5.68 0.34 7.28
CA LYS A 55 -4.51 -0.53 7.43
C LYS A 55 -4.01 -0.93 6.06
N THR A 56 -2.71 -0.85 5.85
CA THR A 56 -2.09 -1.46 4.69
C THR A 56 -1.32 -2.69 5.11
N GLY A 57 -1.57 -3.81 4.45
CA GLY A 57 -0.80 -5.03 4.72
C GLY A 57 0.65 -4.89 4.30
N ALA A 58 1.50 -5.74 4.84
CA ALA A 58 2.94 -5.72 4.54
C ALA A 58 3.20 -5.84 3.04
N ASN A 59 4.21 -5.15 2.57
CA ASN A 59 4.66 -5.17 1.16
C ASN A 59 3.57 -4.76 0.17
N SER A 60 2.70 -3.85 0.56
CA SER A 60 1.70 -3.29 -0.35
C SER A 60 2.29 -2.14 -1.14
N VAL A 61 1.86 -1.99 -2.38
CA VAL A 61 2.23 -0.86 -3.24
C VAL A 61 0.96 -0.10 -3.59
N LEU A 62 0.94 1.18 -3.24
CA LEU A 62 -0.18 2.07 -3.57
C LEU A 62 0.28 2.95 -4.73
N VAL A 63 -0.35 2.79 -5.89
CA VAL A 63 0.06 3.52 -7.10
C VAL A 63 -0.72 4.82 -7.16
N ALA A 64 -0.03 5.93 -6.90
CA ALA A 64 -0.63 7.26 -6.94
C ALA A 64 -0.96 7.71 -8.37
N PRO A 65 -1.97 8.53 -8.59
CA PRO A 65 -2.85 9.08 -7.59
C PRO A 65 -3.88 8.07 -7.08
N ILE A 66 -4.10 8.04 -5.78
CA ILE A 66 -5.04 7.08 -5.20
C ILE A 66 -5.60 7.62 -3.88
N ASN A 67 -6.88 7.30 -3.62
CA ASN A 67 -7.54 7.59 -2.36
C ASN A 67 -7.94 6.28 -1.70
N VAL A 68 -7.41 6.02 -0.52
CA VAL A 68 -7.82 4.90 0.31
C VAL A 68 -8.75 5.45 1.39
N GLY A 69 -9.96 4.93 1.44
CA GLY A 69 -10.98 5.41 2.35
C GLY A 69 -10.67 5.15 3.81
N GLU A 70 -11.51 5.71 4.70
CA GLU A 70 -11.40 5.50 6.12
C GLU A 70 -11.76 4.06 6.48
N ARG A 71 -11.09 3.49 7.47
CA ARG A 71 -11.32 2.12 7.93
C ARG A 71 -11.18 1.06 6.83
N ALA A 72 -10.46 1.39 5.78
CA ALA A 72 -10.20 0.44 4.71
C ALA A 72 -9.02 -0.48 5.08
N THR A 73 -9.01 -1.66 4.52
CA THR A 73 -7.93 -2.63 4.72
C THR A 73 -7.37 -3.05 3.37
N ILE A 74 -6.06 -2.97 3.24
CA ILE A 74 -5.35 -3.45 2.06
C ILE A 74 -4.68 -4.78 2.40
N GLY A 75 -4.97 -5.82 1.62
CA GLY A 75 -4.34 -7.13 1.84
C GLY A 75 -2.84 -7.10 1.58
N ALA A 76 -2.10 -7.88 2.36
CA ALA A 76 -0.63 -7.95 2.25
C ALA A 76 -0.21 -8.33 0.83
N GLY A 77 0.88 -7.74 0.35
CA GLY A 77 1.43 -8.03 -0.96
C GLY A 77 0.60 -7.52 -2.13
N SER A 78 -0.35 -6.63 -1.88
CA SER A 78 -1.23 -6.10 -2.92
C SER A 78 -0.60 -4.92 -3.66
N THR A 79 -0.94 -4.79 -4.94
CA THR A 79 -0.68 -3.59 -5.72
C THR A 79 -2.02 -2.94 -6.00
N ILE A 80 -2.25 -1.77 -5.45
CA ILE A 80 -3.54 -1.08 -5.51
C ILE A 80 -3.42 0.08 -6.49
N THR A 81 -4.24 0.04 -7.54
CA THR A 81 -4.23 1.03 -8.61
C THR A 81 -5.53 1.80 -8.73
N LYS A 82 -6.54 1.44 -7.93
CA LYS A 82 -7.85 2.10 -7.95
C LYS A 82 -8.24 2.49 -6.53
N ASP A 83 -9.01 3.55 -6.42
CA ASP A 83 -9.49 4.04 -5.14
C ASP A 83 -10.20 2.94 -4.35
N VAL A 84 -10.06 2.99 -3.03
CA VAL A 84 -10.66 2.03 -2.12
C VAL A 84 -11.71 2.74 -1.28
N ALA A 85 -12.94 2.24 -1.30
CA ALA A 85 -14.04 2.82 -0.55
C ALA A 85 -13.84 2.68 0.96
N ASP A 86 -14.51 3.54 1.72
CA ASP A 86 -14.51 3.46 3.18
C ASP A 86 -14.96 2.07 3.64
N GLY A 87 -14.25 1.53 4.61
CA GLY A 87 -14.59 0.24 5.22
C GLY A 87 -14.38 -0.97 4.31
N ALA A 88 -13.80 -0.80 3.13
CA ALA A 88 -13.62 -1.89 2.18
C ALA A 88 -12.33 -2.66 2.44
N LEU A 89 -12.31 -3.91 1.99
CA LEU A 89 -11.09 -4.70 1.87
C LEU A 89 -10.70 -4.73 0.40
N ALA A 90 -9.50 -4.28 0.10
CA ALA A 90 -8.97 -4.31 -1.25
C ALA A 90 -7.80 -5.28 -1.34
N ILE A 91 -7.84 -6.15 -2.32
CA ILE A 91 -6.78 -7.12 -2.58
C ILE A 91 -6.44 -7.04 -4.07
N GLY A 92 -5.19 -6.67 -4.36
CA GLY A 92 -4.71 -6.55 -5.74
C GLY A 92 -3.48 -7.41 -5.94
N ARG A 93 -3.66 -8.72 -5.93
CA ARG A 93 -2.56 -9.66 -6.11
C ARG A 93 -3.04 -10.87 -6.90
N ALA A 94 -2.10 -11.53 -7.59
CA ALA A 94 -2.42 -12.72 -8.34
C ALA A 94 -2.81 -13.87 -7.42
N ARG A 95 -3.72 -14.73 -7.89
CA ARG A 95 -4.04 -15.96 -7.18
C ARG A 95 -2.82 -16.87 -7.22
N GLN A 96 -2.49 -17.50 -6.10
CA GLN A 96 -1.37 -18.42 -6.03
C GLN A 96 -1.57 -19.58 -7.00
N MET A 97 -0.52 -19.87 -7.75
CA MET A 97 -0.47 -21.06 -8.59
C MET A 97 0.73 -21.90 -8.13
N THR A 98 0.48 -23.16 -7.83
CA THR A 98 1.51 -24.08 -7.39
C THR A 98 1.67 -25.18 -8.44
N LYS A 99 2.90 -25.41 -8.89
CA LYS A 99 3.22 -26.48 -9.85
C LYS A 99 4.04 -27.53 -9.14
N ASP A 100 3.41 -28.66 -8.86
CA ASP A 100 4.06 -29.76 -8.18
C ASP A 100 5.17 -30.34 -9.06
N GLY A 101 6.26 -30.78 -8.42
CA GLY A 101 7.37 -31.41 -9.13
C GLY A 101 8.16 -30.48 -10.04
N TRP A 102 8.00 -29.15 -9.86
CA TRP A 102 8.66 -28.21 -10.77
C TRP A 102 10.18 -28.33 -10.75
N ALA A 103 10.75 -28.57 -9.57
CA ALA A 103 12.21 -28.65 -9.42
C ALA A 103 12.80 -29.90 -10.10
N GLU A 104 12.01 -30.96 -10.29
CA GLU A 104 12.43 -32.21 -10.92
C GLU A 104 12.28 -32.19 -12.44
N ARG A 105 11.76 -31.12 -13.01
CA ARG A 105 11.55 -31.03 -14.45
C ARG A 105 12.89 -30.93 -15.18
N LYS A 106 13.03 -31.73 -16.19
CA LYS A 106 14.22 -31.66 -17.04
C LYS A 106 14.06 -30.57 -18.07
N ALA A 107 15.14 -29.83 -18.27
CA ALA A 107 15.18 -28.85 -19.34
C ALA A 107 15.24 -29.54 -20.70
#